data_179bf9c384f5fe46355402b1a80f68a9
#
_entry.id   179bf9c384f5fe46355402b1a80f68a9
#
_cell.length_a   1.000
_cell.length_b   1.000
_cell.length_c   1.000
_cell.angle_alpha   90.00
_cell.angle_beta   90.00
_cell.angle_gamma   90.00
#
_symmetry.space_group_name_H-M   'P 1'
#
loop_
_entity.id
_entity.type
_entity.pdbx_description
1 polymer ?
#
loop_
_entity_poly.entity_id
_entity_poly.type
_entity_poly.pdbx_seq_one_letter_code
_entity_poly.pdbx_strand_id
1 'polypeptide(L)'
;MTAPAHEAQSPHQDLHESTGVESRKLAMWAFLSSEFLFFGALITNYLLYSGREFAAGPKPSEIYDIPFTSVSSFVLLMSSLTMVLAHNALSRGDQGATRTWLLATAMLGSVFLAGQVFEFTEFITLENMTLATNPSASAFYVLTGFHGTHVAIGVIMLLSLFGLSKRMDGLTDRQFLNLELVGLYWHFVDIIWIVIFTVVYLLTAAPGAS
;
A
#
# COMPACT_ATOMS: atom_id res chain seq x y z
N MET A 1 -23.28 -0.68 -69.10
CA MET A 1 -23.87 -0.91 -67.80
C MET A 1 -22.98 -1.92 -67.07
N THR A 2 -22.02 -1.43 -66.35
CA THR A 2 -21.08 -2.24 -65.54
C THR A 2 -21.52 -2.12 -64.08
N ALA A 3 -21.84 -3.27 -63.47
CA ALA A 3 -22.21 -3.36 -62.06
C ALA A 3 -20.98 -3.12 -61.16
N PRO A 4 -21.11 -2.44 -60.00
CA PRO A 4 -19.99 -2.27 -59.08
C PRO A 4 -19.72 -3.59 -58.36
N ALA A 5 -18.44 -3.93 -58.28
CA ALA A 5 -17.94 -5.04 -57.49
C ALA A 5 -18.20 -4.82 -56.02
N HIS A 6 -18.87 -5.78 -55.36
CA HIS A 6 -18.96 -5.87 -53.90
C HIS A 6 -17.56 -6.17 -53.36
N GLU A 7 -16.96 -5.20 -52.69
CA GLU A 7 -15.79 -5.46 -51.83
C GLU A 7 -16.23 -6.38 -50.69
N ALA A 8 -15.72 -7.59 -50.73
CA ALA A 8 -15.86 -8.54 -49.63
C ALA A 8 -15.07 -8.03 -48.44
N GLN A 9 -15.76 -7.51 -47.43
CA GLN A 9 -15.18 -7.19 -46.08
C GLN A 9 -14.63 -8.49 -45.50
N SER A 10 -13.34 -8.48 -45.18
CA SER A 10 -12.64 -9.60 -44.60
C SER A 10 -13.15 -9.88 -43.18
N PRO A 11 -13.41 -11.17 -42.79
CA PRO A 11 -13.99 -11.53 -41.48
C PRO A 11 -12.98 -11.58 -40.35
N HIS A 12 -11.90 -10.82 -40.39
CA HIS A 12 -10.83 -10.91 -39.36
C HIS A 12 -10.71 -9.76 -38.38
N GLN A 13 -11.73 -8.92 -38.22
CA GLN A 13 -11.64 -7.74 -37.35
C GLN A 13 -12.39 -7.81 -36.04
N ASP A 14 -13.11 -8.88 -35.70
CA ASP A 14 -14.00 -8.91 -34.53
C ASP A 14 -13.65 -9.96 -33.46
N LEU A 15 -12.38 -10.28 -33.23
CA LEU A 15 -11.95 -11.18 -32.17
C LEU A 15 -11.22 -10.44 -30.99
N HIS A 16 -11.45 -9.17 -30.83
CA HIS A 16 -11.27 -8.54 -29.54
C HIS A 16 -12.61 -8.58 -28.78
N GLU A 17 -13.02 -9.76 -28.36
CA GLU A 17 -13.95 -9.88 -27.24
C GLU A 17 -13.31 -9.18 -26.05
N SER A 18 -13.63 -7.90 -25.86
CA SER A 18 -13.30 -7.20 -24.64
C SER A 18 -14.10 -7.89 -23.54
N THR A 19 -13.45 -8.52 -22.61
CA THR A 19 -14.06 -9.13 -21.41
C THR A 19 -14.80 -8.11 -20.56
N GLY A 20 -15.01 -6.87 -21.05
CA GLY A 20 -15.61 -5.75 -20.32
C GLY A 20 -14.72 -5.21 -19.19
N VAL A 21 -13.62 -5.89 -18.88
CA VAL A 21 -12.65 -5.45 -17.86
C VAL A 21 -11.47 -4.79 -18.55
N GLU A 22 -11.18 -3.57 -18.17
CA GLU A 22 -10.04 -2.84 -18.73
C GLU A 22 -8.72 -3.55 -18.36
N SER A 23 -7.87 -3.82 -19.34
CA SER A 23 -6.62 -4.59 -19.18
C SER A 23 -5.73 -4.05 -18.05
N ARG A 24 -5.79 -2.74 -17.80
CA ARG A 24 -5.04 -2.08 -16.70
C ARG A 24 -5.55 -2.49 -15.32
N LYS A 25 -6.87 -2.65 -15.14
CA LYS A 25 -7.47 -3.14 -13.89
C LYS A 25 -7.07 -4.60 -13.65
N LEU A 26 -7.14 -5.42 -14.69
CA LEU A 26 -6.73 -6.83 -14.61
C LEU A 26 -5.25 -6.95 -14.22
N ALA A 27 -4.37 -6.14 -14.83
CA ALA A 27 -2.95 -6.11 -14.49
C ALA A 27 -2.72 -5.70 -13.02
N MET A 28 -3.47 -4.68 -12.52
CA MET A 28 -3.40 -4.28 -11.12
C MET A 28 -3.84 -5.41 -10.18
N TRP A 29 -4.94 -6.09 -10.47
CA TRP A 29 -5.39 -7.23 -9.67
C TRP A 29 -4.39 -8.38 -9.66
N ALA A 30 -3.78 -8.71 -10.80
CA ALA A 30 -2.72 -9.73 -10.87
C ALA A 30 -1.49 -9.32 -10.03
N PHE A 31 -1.08 -8.05 -10.10
CA PHE A 31 -0.01 -7.50 -9.29
C PHE A 31 -0.34 -7.58 -7.80
N LEU A 32 -1.50 -7.09 -7.36
CA LEU A 32 -1.89 -7.12 -5.94
C LEU A 32 -1.99 -8.57 -5.41
N SER A 33 -2.41 -9.53 -6.26
CA SER A 33 -2.43 -10.94 -5.88
C SER A 33 -1.03 -11.50 -5.65
N SER A 34 -0.04 -11.11 -6.46
CA SER A 34 1.36 -11.50 -6.24
C SER A 34 1.93 -10.88 -4.97
N GLU A 35 1.61 -9.61 -4.69
CA GLU A 35 2.04 -8.93 -3.47
C GLU A 35 1.40 -9.54 -2.21
N PHE A 36 0.16 -9.98 -2.30
CA PHE A 36 -0.49 -10.71 -1.20
C PHE A 36 0.27 -11.99 -0.83
N LEU A 37 0.68 -12.77 -1.81
CA LEU A 37 1.51 -13.97 -1.59
C LEU A 37 2.89 -13.62 -1.03
N PHE A 38 3.50 -12.55 -1.55
CA PHE A 38 4.80 -12.06 -1.07
C PHE A 38 4.74 -11.68 0.41
N PHE A 39 3.79 -10.83 0.83
CA PHE A 39 3.63 -10.47 2.23
C PHE A 39 3.21 -11.65 3.10
N GLY A 40 2.37 -12.55 2.59
CA GLY A 40 2.02 -13.80 3.27
C GLY A 40 3.25 -14.66 3.60
N ALA A 41 4.19 -14.76 2.67
CA ALA A 41 5.46 -15.45 2.90
C ALA A 41 6.33 -14.73 3.96
N LEU A 42 6.41 -13.40 3.94
CA LEU A 42 7.16 -12.62 4.92
C LEU A 42 6.56 -12.74 6.33
N ILE A 43 5.23 -12.68 6.45
CA ILE A 43 4.50 -12.86 7.72
C ILE A 43 4.76 -14.27 8.26
N THR A 44 4.65 -15.29 7.41
CA THR A 44 4.94 -16.69 7.79
C THR A 44 6.39 -16.84 8.28
N ASN A 45 7.35 -16.22 7.58
CA ASN A 45 8.74 -16.21 7.98
C ASN A 45 8.93 -15.56 9.35
N TYR A 46 8.29 -14.42 9.60
CA TYR A 46 8.33 -13.77 10.92
C TYR A 46 7.77 -14.68 12.01
N LEU A 47 6.59 -15.27 11.81
CA LEU A 47 5.96 -16.19 12.79
C LEU A 47 6.83 -17.41 13.09
N LEU A 48 7.56 -17.92 12.11
CA LEU A 48 8.48 -19.06 12.29
C LEU A 48 9.60 -18.75 13.28
N TYR A 49 10.05 -17.49 13.35
CA TYR A 49 11.16 -17.08 14.22
C TYR A 49 10.70 -16.36 15.50
N SER A 50 9.53 -15.76 15.55
CA SER A 50 9.04 -14.94 16.67
C SER A 50 8.95 -15.73 17.99
N GLY A 51 8.59 -17.01 17.95
CA GLY A 51 8.48 -17.88 19.13
C GLY A 51 9.77 -18.58 19.56
N ARG A 52 10.90 -18.35 18.87
CA ARG A 52 12.18 -19.03 19.15
C ARG A 52 13.05 -18.23 20.11
N GLU A 53 13.76 -18.95 21.01
CA GLU A 53 14.79 -18.35 21.85
C GLU A 53 16.09 -18.20 21.05
N PHE A 54 16.73 -17.04 21.15
CA PHE A 54 18.01 -16.75 20.54
C PHE A 54 19.00 -16.28 21.63
N ALA A 55 20.26 -16.67 21.48
CA ALA A 55 21.31 -16.33 22.45
C ALA A 55 21.75 -14.85 22.41
N ALA A 56 21.39 -14.11 21.36
CA ALA A 56 21.86 -12.74 21.14
C ALA A 56 20.70 -11.74 21.00
N GLY A 57 20.73 -10.71 21.81
CA GLY A 57 19.92 -9.50 21.73
C GLY A 57 18.43 -9.65 22.06
N PRO A 58 17.71 -8.54 22.14
CA PRO A 58 16.28 -8.53 22.41
C PRO A 58 15.48 -9.07 21.23
N LYS A 59 14.29 -9.60 21.52
CA LYS A 59 13.29 -9.93 20.49
C LYS A 59 12.46 -8.70 20.18
N PRO A 60 11.98 -8.53 18.95
CA PRO A 60 11.05 -7.45 18.62
C PRO A 60 9.85 -7.38 19.58
N SER A 61 9.27 -8.53 19.94
CA SER A 61 8.11 -8.65 20.82
C SER A 61 8.31 -8.14 22.27
N GLU A 62 9.55 -7.90 22.68
CA GLU A 62 9.90 -7.41 24.02
C GLU A 62 10.04 -5.89 24.07
N ILE A 63 10.15 -5.22 22.91
CA ILE A 63 10.49 -3.80 22.82
C ILE A 63 9.44 -2.95 22.07
N TYR A 64 8.30 -3.55 21.66
CA TYR A 64 7.26 -2.79 20.95
C TYR A 64 6.63 -1.71 21.81
N ASP A 65 6.56 -0.49 21.27
CA ASP A 65 5.66 0.56 21.78
C ASP A 65 4.29 0.42 21.10
N ILE A 66 3.44 -0.46 21.66
CA ILE A 66 2.09 -0.73 21.15
C ILE A 66 1.23 0.53 21.11
N PRO A 67 1.19 1.41 22.13
CA PRO A 67 0.48 2.68 22.08
C PRO A 67 0.89 3.56 20.91
N PHE A 68 2.19 3.77 20.69
CA PHE A 68 2.71 4.59 19.60
C PHE A 68 2.35 4.01 18.22
N THR A 69 2.58 2.71 18.04
CA THR A 69 2.29 2.03 16.78
C THR A 69 0.78 1.95 16.50
N SER A 70 -0.06 1.87 17.55
CA SER A 70 -1.53 1.95 17.42
C SER A 70 -1.99 3.30 16.90
N VAL A 71 -1.42 4.40 17.40
CA VAL A 71 -1.71 5.76 16.92
C VAL A 71 -1.26 5.91 15.46
N SER A 72 -0.05 5.45 15.12
CA SER A 72 0.46 5.46 13.74
C SER A 72 -0.43 4.64 12.80
N SER A 73 -0.90 3.47 13.25
CA SER A 73 -1.84 2.61 12.51
C SER A 73 -3.18 3.31 12.28
N PHE A 74 -3.70 4.01 13.30
CA PHE A 74 -4.93 4.79 13.16
C PHE A 74 -4.79 5.92 12.14
N VAL A 75 -3.65 6.62 12.13
CA VAL A 75 -3.35 7.66 11.13
C VAL A 75 -3.37 7.08 9.72
N LEU A 76 -2.77 5.90 9.51
CA LEU A 76 -2.76 5.23 8.20
C LEU A 76 -4.18 4.81 7.78
N LEU A 77 -4.99 4.25 8.69
CA LEU A 77 -6.39 3.91 8.43
C LEU A 77 -7.24 5.14 8.08
N MET A 78 -7.00 6.28 8.73
CA MET A 78 -7.67 7.54 8.37
C MET A 78 -7.29 8.01 6.96
N SER A 79 -6.08 7.69 6.49
CA SER A 79 -5.67 7.97 5.11
C SER A 79 -6.49 7.18 4.08
N SER A 80 -6.91 5.97 4.41
CA SER A 80 -7.81 5.17 3.57
C SER A 80 -9.17 5.84 3.39
N LEU A 81 -9.73 6.42 4.45
CA LEU A 81 -10.96 7.22 4.37
C LEU A 81 -10.78 8.45 3.46
N THR A 82 -9.69 9.19 3.63
CA THR A 82 -9.43 10.38 2.78
C THR A 82 -9.25 10.00 1.32
N MET A 83 -8.72 8.82 1.01
CA MET A 83 -8.62 8.29 -0.36
C MET A 83 -10.01 8.03 -0.97
N VAL A 84 -10.93 7.43 -0.22
CA VAL A 84 -12.33 7.26 -0.65
C VAL A 84 -13.00 8.61 -0.91
N LEU A 85 -12.75 9.60 -0.06
CA LEU A 85 -13.29 10.96 -0.25
C LEU A 85 -12.72 11.64 -1.51
N ALA A 86 -11.43 11.41 -1.83
CA ALA A 86 -10.82 11.89 -3.07
C ALA A 86 -11.50 11.30 -4.31
N HIS A 87 -11.73 9.98 -4.30
CA HIS A 87 -12.41 9.29 -5.39
C HIS A 87 -13.86 9.77 -5.56
N ASN A 88 -14.59 9.94 -4.45
CA ASN A 88 -15.97 10.46 -4.47
C ASN A 88 -16.03 11.92 -4.94
N ALA A 89 -15.08 12.77 -4.55
CA ALA A 89 -14.99 14.14 -5.03
C ALA A 89 -14.77 14.20 -6.55
N LEU A 90 -13.87 13.36 -7.07
CA LEU A 90 -13.59 13.28 -8.50
C LEU A 90 -14.82 12.79 -9.29
N SER A 91 -15.55 11.79 -8.79
CA SER A 91 -16.77 11.29 -9.44
C SER A 91 -17.90 12.35 -9.53
N ARG A 92 -17.88 13.33 -8.64
CA ARG A 92 -18.79 14.50 -8.68
C ARG A 92 -18.27 15.67 -9.50
N GLY A 93 -17.08 15.55 -10.11
CA GLY A 93 -16.42 16.61 -10.86
C GLY A 93 -15.78 17.72 -10.00
N ASP A 94 -15.74 17.56 -8.67
CA ASP A 94 -15.12 18.54 -7.76
C ASP A 94 -13.59 18.35 -7.71
N GLN A 95 -12.92 19.02 -8.62
CA GLN A 95 -11.46 18.97 -8.74
C GLN A 95 -10.74 19.61 -7.53
N GLY A 96 -11.35 20.60 -6.89
CA GLY A 96 -10.80 21.27 -5.71
C GLY A 96 -10.77 20.32 -4.52
N ALA A 97 -11.90 19.69 -4.20
CA ALA A 97 -12.00 18.70 -3.14
C ALA A 97 -11.11 17.48 -3.44
N THR A 98 -11.05 17.01 -4.69
CA THR A 98 -10.16 15.89 -5.09
C THR A 98 -8.71 16.19 -4.75
N ARG A 99 -8.20 17.38 -5.10
CA ARG A 99 -6.82 17.81 -4.78
C ARG A 99 -6.59 17.84 -3.27
N THR A 100 -7.52 18.38 -2.52
CA THR A 100 -7.43 18.47 -1.06
C THR A 100 -7.34 17.09 -0.41
N TRP A 101 -8.20 16.17 -0.81
CA TRP A 101 -8.23 14.82 -0.25
C TRP A 101 -7.02 13.97 -0.68
N LEU A 102 -6.54 14.11 -1.93
CA LEU A 102 -5.29 13.46 -2.37
C LEU A 102 -4.09 13.91 -1.54
N LEU A 103 -3.98 15.23 -1.30
CA LEU A 103 -2.90 15.77 -0.49
C LEU A 103 -3.03 15.30 0.98
N ALA A 104 -4.24 15.28 1.53
CA ALA A 104 -4.48 14.78 2.89
C ALA A 104 -4.06 13.31 3.02
N THR A 105 -4.41 12.45 2.06
CA THR A 105 -3.99 11.04 2.02
C THR A 105 -2.46 10.92 1.98
N ALA A 106 -1.79 11.68 1.11
CA ALA A 106 -0.34 11.66 1.00
C ALA A 106 0.35 12.15 2.30
N MET A 107 -0.20 13.19 2.94
CA MET A 107 0.32 13.69 4.22
C MET A 107 0.18 12.67 5.35
N LEU A 108 -0.99 12.05 5.51
CA LEU A 108 -1.22 11.02 6.53
C LEU A 108 -0.30 9.81 6.32
N GLY A 109 -0.13 9.35 5.07
CA GLY A 109 0.83 8.30 4.73
C GLY A 109 2.28 8.69 5.04
N SER A 110 2.65 9.95 4.81
CA SER A 110 3.98 10.47 5.15
C SER A 110 4.21 10.55 6.67
N VAL A 111 3.19 10.91 7.44
CA VAL A 111 3.24 10.90 8.91
C VAL A 111 3.46 9.47 9.43
N PHE A 112 2.76 8.49 8.86
CA PHE A 112 2.98 7.07 9.19
C PHE A 112 4.43 6.64 8.90
N LEU A 113 4.97 6.98 7.72
CA LEU A 113 6.37 6.66 7.37
C LEU A 113 7.36 7.32 8.33
N ALA A 114 7.12 8.57 8.71
CA ALA A 114 7.96 9.25 9.69
C ALA A 114 7.94 8.54 11.05
N GLY A 115 6.76 8.07 11.51
CA GLY A 115 6.62 7.24 12.70
C GLY A 115 7.39 5.94 12.61
N GLN A 116 7.34 5.25 11.48
CA GLN A 116 8.08 4.00 11.26
C GLN A 116 9.61 4.21 11.27
N VAL A 117 10.09 5.30 10.66
CA VAL A 117 11.52 5.66 10.70
C VAL A 117 11.94 6.00 12.13
N PHE A 118 11.09 6.68 12.90
CA PHE A 118 11.34 6.98 14.31
C PHE A 118 11.45 5.69 15.12
N GLU A 119 10.48 4.78 15.02
CA GLU A 119 10.48 3.48 15.71
C GLU A 119 11.73 2.65 15.37
N PHE A 120 12.11 2.56 14.10
CA PHE A 120 13.33 1.87 13.68
C PHE A 120 14.59 2.51 14.25
N THR A 121 14.65 3.84 14.31
CA THR A 121 15.78 4.55 14.91
C THR A 121 15.90 4.26 16.40
N GLU A 122 14.77 4.24 17.11
CA GLU A 122 14.71 3.92 18.54
C GLU A 122 15.20 2.48 18.78
N PHE A 123 14.72 1.50 18.04
CA PHE A 123 15.16 0.11 18.15
C PHE A 123 16.68 -0.07 17.93
N ILE A 124 17.26 0.68 17.00
CA ILE A 124 18.69 0.61 16.72
C ILE A 124 19.50 1.33 17.81
N THR A 125 19.07 2.51 18.26
CA THR A 125 19.89 3.38 19.13
C THR A 125 19.72 3.09 20.62
N LEU A 126 18.52 2.72 21.06
CA LEU A 126 18.21 2.47 22.48
C LEU A 126 18.26 0.99 22.82
N GLU A 127 17.70 0.14 21.97
CA GLU A 127 17.60 -1.29 22.23
C GLU A 127 18.74 -2.11 21.61
N ASN A 128 19.65 -1.48 20.85
CA ASN A 128 20.73 -2.13 20.11
C ASN A 128 20.23 -3.27 19.20
N MET A 129 18.96 -3.24 18.80
CA MET A 129 18.38 -4.19 17.87
C MET A 129 18.63 -3.76 16.44
N THR A 130 19.39 -4.54 15.70
CA THR A 130 19.71 -4.31 14.29
C THR A 130 19.20 -5.47 13.43
N LEU A 131 19.23 -5.30 12.11
CA LEU A 131 18.91 -6.36 11.17
C LEU A 131 19.73 -7.65 11.41
N ALA A 132 20.96 -7.54 11.94
CA ALA A 132 21.87 -8.64 12.16
C ALA A 132 21.83 -9.22 13.60
N THR A 133 20.99 -8.68 14.49
CA THR A 133 20.98 -9.08 15.91
C THR A 133 20.54 -10.53 16.08
N ASN A 134 19.43 -10.93 15.48
CA ASN A 134 18.92 -12.30 15.49
C ASN A 134 17.94 -12.53 14.33
N PRO A 135 17.59 -13.78 13.97
CA PRO A 135 16.67 -14.07 12.87
C PRO A 135 15.25 -13.46 13.04
N SER A 136 14.76 -13.31 14.28
CA SER A 136 13.48 -12.67 14.53
C SER A 136 13.52 -11.17 14.22
N ALA A 137 14.58 -10.47 14.65
CA ALA A 137 14.81 -9.07 14.29
C ALA A 137 14.96 -8.88 12.79
N SER A 138 15.74 -9.75 12.11
CA SER A 138 15.86 -9.72 10.64
C SER A 138 14.50 -9.86 9.95
N ALA A 139 13.68 -10.85 10.37
CA ALA A 139 12.36 -11.09 9.79
C ALA A 139 11.40 -9.88 10.02
N PHE A 140 11.45 -9.27 11.20
CA PHE A 140 10.71 -8.07 11.54
C PHE A 140 11.08 -6.89 10.64
N TYR A 141 12.37 -6.53 10.58
CA TYR A 141 12.83 -5.40 9.76
C TYR A 141 12.56 -5.59 8.27
N VAL A 142 12.70 -6.83 7.77
CA VAL A 142 12.39 -7.14 6.36
C VAL A 142 10.90 -6.97 6.10
N LEU A 143 10.03 -7.55 6.93
CA LEU A 143 8.58 -7.47 6.74
C LEU A 143 8.07 -6.03 6.81
N THR A 144 8.40 -5.32 7.88
CA THR A 144 7.93 -3.94 8.10
C THR A 144 8.62 -2.93 7.18
N GLY A 145 9.89 -3.15 6.83
CA GLY A 145 10.62 -2.31 5.88
C GLY A 145 10.10 -2.44 4.44
N PHE A 146 9.77 -3.64 3.98
CA PHE A 146 9.10 -3.81 2.68
C PHE A 146 7.72 -3.17 2.67
N HIS A 147 6.95 -3.31 3.76
CA HIS A 147 5.67 -2.60 3.88
C HIS A 147 5.87 -1.08 3.79
N GLY A 148 6.79 -0.50 4.56
CA GLY A 148 7.10 0.94 4.50
C GLY A 148 7.53 1.39 3.10
N THR A 149 8.28 0.56 2.37
CA THR A 149 8.64 0.84 0.97
C THR A 149 7.40 0.93 0.08
N HIS A 150 6.42 0.03 0.26
CA HIS A 150 5.16 0.08 -0.49
C HIS A 150 4.33 1.32 -0.13
N VAL A 151 4.27 1.71 1.14
CA VAL A 151 3.64 2.98 1.55
C VAL A 151 4.34 4.17 0.88
N ALA A 152 5.66 4.21 0.85
CA ALA A 152 6.42 5.28 0.20
C ALA A 152 6.13 5.38 -1.30
N ILE A 153 6.08 4.24 -2.01
CA ILE A 153 5.68 4.19 -3.42
C ILE A 153 4.26 4.75 -3.59
N GLY A 154 3.33 4.35 -2.72
CA GLY A 154 1.96 4.86 -2.72
C GLY A 154 1.88 6.38 -2.53
N VAL A 155 2.65 6.94 -1.59
CA VAL A 155 2.76 8.40 -1.37
C VAL A 155 3.29 9.10 -2.63
N ILE A 156 4.31 8.54 -3.29
CA ILE A 156 4.86 9.10 -4.54
C ILE A 156 3.79 9.09 -5.65
N MET A 157 3.01 8.01 -5.78
CA MET A 157 1.92 7.95 -6.75
C MET A 157 0.82 8.99 -6.46
N LEU A 158 0.42 9.16 -5.20
CA LEU A 158 -0.57 10.17 -4.79
C LEU A 158 -0.09 11.59 -5.08
N LEU A 159 1.16 11.91 -4.75
CA LEU A 159 1.75 13.21 -5.04
C LEU A 159 1.90 13.47 -6.55
N SER A 160 2.18 12.41 -7.33
CA SER A 160 2.22 12.49 -8.80
C SER A 160 0.86 12.84 -9.38
N LEU A 161 -0.23 12.20 -8.90
CA LEU A 161 -1.60 12.52 -9.31
C LEU A 161 -2.01 13.94 -8.90
N PHE A 162 -1.65 14.36 -7.70
CA PHE A 162 -1.86 15.73 -7.24
C PHE A 162 -1.14 16.76 -8.13
N GLY A 163 0.12 16.50 -8.48
CA GLY A 163 0.89 17.35 -9.37
C GLY A 163 0.31 17.43 -10.79
N LEU A 164 -0.15 16.29 -11.33
CA LEU A 164 -0.84 16.23 -12.62
C LEU A 164 -2.16 17.03 -12.60
N SER A 165 -2.97 16.88 -11.54
CA SER A 165 -4.22 17.62 -11.38
C SER A 165 -4.02 19.14 -11.36
N LYS A 166 -2.89 19.62 -10.81
CA LYS A 166 -2.56 21.06 -10.86
C LYS A 166 -2.12 21.53 -12.23
N ARG A 167 -1.32 20.72 -12.96
CA ARG A 167 -0.77 21.10 -14.27
C ARG A 167 -1.84 21.14 -15.38
N MET A 168 -2.83 20.25 -15.30
CA MET A 168 -3.84 20.06 -16.35
C MET A 168 -5.19 20.75 -16.02
N ASP A 169 -5.23 21.57 -14.98
CA ASP A 169 -6.45 22.22 -14.48
C ASP A 169 -7.60 21.26 -14.14
N GLY A 170 -7.24 20.05 -13.76
CA GLY A 170 -8.13 18.96 -13.36
C GLY A 170 -7.69 17.59 -13.87
N LEU A 171 -8.29 16.55 -13.33
CA LEU A 171 -8.09 15.17 -13.78
C LEU A 171 -9.11 14.84 -14.89
N THR A 172 -8.60 14.30 -16.00
CA THR A 172 -9.41 13.85 -17.15
C THR A 172 -9.93 12.41 -16.91
N ASP A 173 -10.84 11.93 -17.79
CA ASP A 173 -11.38 10.56 -17.71
C ASP A 173 -10.30 9.48 -17.70
N ARG A 174 -9.21 9.65 -18.46
CA ARG A 174 -8.06 8.73 -18.42
C ARG A 174 -7.38 8.73 -17.03
N GLN A 175 -7.36 9.85 -16.36
CA GLN A 175 -6.74 9.99 -15.04
C GLN A 175 -7.69 9.57 -13.92
N PHE A 176 -9.01 9.50 -14.18
CA PHE A 176 -9.98 8.86 -13.30
C PHE A 176 -9.59 7.40 -13.05
N LEU A 177 -9.27 6.65 -14.12
CA LEU A 177 -8.77 5.28 -13.99
C LEU A 177 -7.46 5.21 -13.19
N ASN A 178 -6.54 6.15 -13.40
CA ASN A 178 -5.28 6.16 -12.65
C ASN A 178 -5.54 6.39 -11.15
N LEU A 179 -6.48 7.27 -10.79
CA LEU A 179 -6.89 7.48 -9.39
C LEU A 179 -7.50 6.21 -8.80
N GLU A 180 -8.33 5.51 -9.56
CA GLU A 180 -8.94 4.24 -9.14
C GLU A 180 -7.87 3.16 -8.88
N LEU A 181 -6.89 3.03 -9.78
CA LEU A 181 -5.79 2.07 -9.64
C LEU A 181 -4.88 2.40 -8.44
N VAL A 182 -4.55 3.67 -8.24
CA VAL A 182 -3.78 4.13 -7.07
C VAL A 182 -4.57 3.91 -5.78
N GLY A 183 -5.89 4.13 -5.80
CA GLY A 183 -6.77 3.85 -4.67
C GLY A 183 -6.79 2.37 -4.30
N LEU A 184 -6.93 1.47 -5.28
CA LEU A 184 -6.85 0.02 -5.06
C LEU A 184 -5.50 -0.38 -4.43
N TYR A 185 -4.41 0.16 -4.95
CA TYR A 185 -3.08 -0.07 -4.38
C TYR A 185 -2.97 0.43 -2.93
N TRP A 186 -3.44 1.66 -2.66
CA TRP A 186 -3.40 2.26 -1.33
C TRP A 186 -4.18 1.44 -0.30
N HIS A 187 -5.42 1.06 -0.63
CA HIS A 187 -6.24 0.22 0.25
C HIS A 187 -5.63 -1.16 0.49
N PHE A 188 -4.99 -1.75 -0.54
CA PHE A 188 -4.27 -3.01 -0.37
C PHE A 188 -3.13 -2.86 0.64
N VAL A 189 -2.32 -1.81 0.54
CA VAL A 189 -1.21 -1.53 1.47
C VAL A 189 -1.74 -1.36 2.89
N ASP A 190 -2.86 -0.65 3.09
CA ASP A 190 -3.51 -0.48 4.39
C ASP A 190 -3.99 -1.83 4.97
N ILE A 191 -4.60 -2.69 4.16
CA ILE A 191 -5.04 -4.03 4.58
C ILE A 191 -3.85 -4.88 5.03
N ILE A 192 -2.77 -4.87 4.27
CA ILE A 192 -1.53 -5.58 4.66
C ILE A 192 -1.00 -5.05 6.00
N TRP A 193 -1.05 -3.73 6.23
CA TRP A 193 -0.64 -3.18 7.52
C TRP A 193 -1.50 -3.66 8.68
N ILE A 194 -2.82 -3.71 8.52
CA ILE A 194 -3.73 -4.25 9.56
C ILE A 194 -3.32 -5.69 9.93
N VAL A 195 -3.03 -6.52 8.93
CA VAL A 195 -2.58 -7.90 9.17
C VAL A 195 -1.23 -7.92 9.87
N ILE A 196 -0.25 -7.13 9.42
CA ILE A 196 1.07 -7.02 10.04
C ILE A 196 0.91 -6.55 11.49
N PHE A 197 0.20 -5.44 11.73
CA PHE A 197 -0.01 -4.91 13.06
C PHE A 197 -0.65 -5.93 14.01
N THR A 198 -1.69 -6.62 13.55
CA THR A 198 -2.36 -7.64 14.35
C THR A 198 -1.43 -8.80 14.66
N VAL A 199 -0.75 -9.34 13.66
CA VAL A 199 0.08 -10.55 13.81
C VAL A 199 1.37 -10.25 14.55
N VAL A 200 2.05 -9.15 14.18
CA VAL A 200 3.39 -8.84 14.69
C VAL A 200 3.32 -8.15 16.05
N TYR A 201 2.46 -7.15 16.21
CA TYR A 201 2.43 -6.34 17.44
C TYR A 201 1.45 -6.88 18.49
N LEU A 202 0.23 -7.30 18.07
CA LEU A 202 -0.78 -7.72 19.05
C LEU A 202 -0.70 -9.19 19.46
N LEU A 203 -0.43 -10.12 18.52
CA LEU A 203 -0.41 -11.55 18.82
C LEU A 203 0.93 -12.03 19.36
N THR A 204 2.05 -11.40 18.99
CA THR A 204 3.39 -11.83 19.43
C THR A 204 3.98 -11.00 20.55
N ALA A 205 3.33 -9.88 20.95
CA ALA A 205 3.75 -9.11 22.10
C ALA A 205 3.74 -9.97 23.36
N ALA A 206 4.78 -9.83 24.19
CA ALA A 206 4.85 -10.54 25.45
C ALA A 206 3.71 -10.08 26.40
N PRO A 207 3.07 -11.00 27.18
CA PRO A 207 2.12 -10.61 28.20
C PRO A 207 2.80 -9.70 29.23
N GLY A 208 2.44 -8.40 29.23
CA GLY A 208 3.01 -7.38 30.15
C GLY A 208 3.79 -6.26 29.47
N ALA A 209 3.92 -6.23 28.16
CA ALA A 209 4.45 -5.09 27.39
C ALA A 209 3.34 -4.05 27.14
N SER A 210 2.73 -3.50 28.19
CA SER A 210 1.74 -2.43 28.14
C SER A 210 2.12 -1.30 29.06
#